data_bb625ee09035436fcfb7d88b20a89ad7
#
_entry.id   bb625ee09035436fcfb7d88b20a89ad7
#
_cell.length_a   1.000
_cell.length_b   1.000
_cell.length_c   1.000
_cell.angle_alpha   90.00
_cell.angle_beta   90.00
_cell.angle_gamma   90.00
#
_symmetry.space_group_name_H-M   'P 1'
#
loop_
_entity.id
_entity.type
_entity.pdbx_description
1 polymer ?
#
loop_
_entity_poly.entity_id
_entity_poly.type
_entity_poly.pdbx_seq_one_letter_code
_entity_poly.pdbx_strand_id
1 'polypeptide(L)'
;MLILGISAFYHDSAAALTNNGDIIAAAQEERFNRKKHYEGFPSHAIEACIAQAGCSINDIEYVVFYEKPLLKFERLMETYLSFAPRGFESFNKASSTWLTTKLFQKSIIIKELKALGANSDVKNKILFSEHHQSHAASAFYPSPFERALVVTMDGVGEWATTTVAIGQNNQINPFKEIKFPHSLGLLYSAFTYYCGFKVNSGEYKLMGLAPYGTPTYADLIMENIVHVAPDGSFRLDMSYFDYCAGLKMTNSRFEALFGRPARVAEKDLLDQFHMDVAASIQKVLEDIVLNLLTSLADETKIRNLCLSGGVALNCVANGKLHSLGVFDDIWIQPASGDAGGALGAALSAHYQFLNKPRSLENGHDSMKGGYLGPAYGNDATAKIQEKLGAKFSTHSSNDMIDITARALADGNAVGWMQGHM
;
A
#
# COMPACT_ATOMS: atom_id res chain seq x y z
N MET A 1 25.03 -3.88 -9.22
CA MET A 1 24.70 -3.96 -7.77
C MET A 1 23.25 -4.33 -7.63
N LEU A 2 23.00 -5.54 -7.17
CA LEU A 2 21.66 -6.10 -6.99
C LEU A 2 21.15 -5.82 -5.56
N ILE A 3 19.96 -5.23 -5.47
CA ILE A 3 19.30 -4.94 -4.20
C ILE A 3 17.91 -5.56 -4.21
N LEU A 4 17.63 -6.41 -3.22
CA LEU A 4 16.34 -7.03 -3.00
C LEU A 4 15.56 -6.26 -1.92
N GLY A 5 14.43 -5.70 -2.27
CA GLY A 5 13.48 -5.12 -1.34
C GLY A 5 12.41 -6.12 -0.95
N ILE A 6 11.99 -6.10 0.32
CA ILE A 6 11.00 -7.02 0.89
C ILE A 6 9.99 -6.25 1.72
N SER A 7 8.70 -6.49 1.44
CA SER A 7 7.56 -6.17 2.29
C SER A 7 6.94 -7.46 2.81
N ALA A 8 6.78 -7.61 4.13
CA ALA A 8 6.23 -8.83 4.73
C ALA A 8 5.79 -8.64 6.20
N PHE A 9 5.11 -9.65 6.74
CA PHE A 9 4.71 -9.81 8.14
C PHE A 9 3.63 -8.84 8.63
N TYR A 10 2.87 -8.27 7.68
CA TYR A 10 1.66 -7.49 8.00
C TYR A 10 0.54 -7.80 7.01
N HIS A 11 0.53 -7.24 5.81
CA HIS A 11 -0.32 -7.61 4.68
C HIS A 11 0.42 -7.31 3.37
N ASP A 12 -0.09 -7.82 2.25
CA ASP A 12 0.41 -7.53 0.89
C ASP A 12 1.91 -7.79 0.71
N SER A 13 2.37 -8.94 1.21
CA SER A 13 3.78 -9.34 1.09
C SER A 13 4.24 -9.32 -0.36
N ALA A 14 5.42 -8.74 -0.59
CA ALA A 14 5.97 -8.53 -1.91
C ALA A 14 7.49 -8.53 -1.90
N ALA A 15 8.07 -8.76 -3.07
CA ALA A 15 9.49 -8.61 -3.34
C ALA A 15 9.72 -7.76 -4.58
N ALA A 16 10.82 -7.01 -4.59
CA ALA A 16 11.28 -6.26 -5.75
C ALA A 16 12.80 -6.35 -5.85
N LEU A 17 13.32 -6.55 -7.06
CA LEU A 17 14.73 -6.62 -7.34
C LEU A 17 15.14 -5.47 -8.26
N THR A 18 16.15 -4.72 -7.84
CA THR A 18 16.76 -3.66 -8.63
C THR A 18 18.22 -3.97 -8.95
N ASN A 19 18.70 -3.47 -10.09
CA ASN A 19 20.10 -3.52 -10.48
C ASN A 19 20.62 -2.12 -10.82
N ASN A 20 21.53 -1.58 -10.02
CA ASN A 20 22.04 -0.21 -10.17
C ASN A 20 20.95 0.87 -10.21
N GLY A 21 19.82 0.66 -9.52
CA GLY A 21 18.66 1.54 -9.53
C GLY A 21 17.59 1.18 -10.56
N ASP A 22 17.91 0.39 -11.58
CA ASP A 22 16.94 -0.08 -12.56
C ASP A 22 16.04 -1.16 -11.97
N ILE A 23 14.74 -1.06 -12.20
CA ILE A 23 13.76 -2.03 -11.74
C ILE A 23 13.82 -3.25 -12.68
N ILE A 24 14.25 -4.41 -12.13
CA ILE A 24 14.35 -5.65 -12.88
C ILE A 24 13.04 -6.43 -12.79
N ALA A 25 12.54 -6.64 -11.58
CA ALA A 25 11.31 -7.38 -11.32
C ALA A 25 10.66 -6.93 -10.01
N ALA A 26 9.34 -7.06 -9.94
CA ALA A 26 8.58 -6.91 -8.70
C ALA A 26 7.32 -7.77 -8.76
N ALA A 27 6.96 -8.39 -7.64
CA ALA A 27 5.74 -9.18 -7.55
C ALA A 27 5.22 -9.27 -6.12
N GLN A 28 3.90 -9.40 -5.99
CA GLN A 28 3.23 -9.74 -4.74
C GLN A 28 3.16 -11.25 -4.56
N GLU A 29 3.35 -11.74 -3.35
CA GLU A 29 3.30 -13.16 -3.02
C GLU A 29 1.92 -13.79 -3.29
N GLU A 30 0.85 -13.02 -3.14
CA GLU A 30 -0.52 -13.48 -3.39
C GLU A 30 -0.76 -13.93 -4.84
N ARG A 31 0.07 -13.47 -5.80
CA ARG A 31 -0.01 -13.89 -7.21
C ARG A 31 0.38 -15.34 -7.40
N PHE A 32 1.25 -15.86 -6.52
CA PHE A 32 1.76 -17.24 -6.57
C PHE A 32 0.96 -18.17 -5.69
N ASN A 33 0.73 -17.81 -4.41
CA ASN A 33 0.07 -18.67 -3.44
C ASN A 33 -1.47 -18.54 -3.45
N ARG A 34 -2.03 -17.59 -4.21
CA ARG A 34 -3.47 -17.31 -4.37
C ARG A 34 -4.20 -16.95 -3.07
N LYS A 35 -3.48 -16.47 -2.07
CA LYS A 35 -4.03 -15.96 -0.81
C LYS A 35 -3.95 -14.44 -0.82
N LYS A 36 -5.09 -13.76 -1.01
CA LYS A 36 -5.16 -12.30 -0.97
C LYS A 36 -4.65 -11.75 0.35
N HIS A 37 -3.93 -10.62 0.26
CA HIS A 37 -3.35 -9.92 1.41
C HIS A 37 -2.46 -10.83 2.27
N TYR A 38 -1.70 -11.73 1.62
CA TYR A 38 -0.81 -12.65 2.30
C TYR A 38 0.18 -11.91 3.20
N GLU A 39 0.29 -12.36 4.45
CA GLU A 39 1.10 -11.71 5.49
C GLU A 39 2.47 -12.34 5.72
N GLY A 40 2.70 -13.55 5.21
CA GLY A 40 3.93 -14.31 5.43
C GLY A 40 5.13 -13.77 4.65
N PHE A 41 6.23 -14.52 4.67
CA PHE A 41 7.42 -14.15 3.90
C PHE A 41 7.20 -14.41 2.40
N PRO A 42 7.61 -13.49 1.48
CA PRO A 42 7.32 -13.55 0.04
C PRO A 42 8.29 -14.45 -0.72
N SER A 43 8.36 -15.73 -0.37
CA SER A 43 9.34 -16.68 -0.92
C SER A 43 9.22 -16.84 -2.43
N HIS A 44 8.00 -17.06 -2.94
CA HIS A 44 7.78 -17.26 -4.38
C HIS A 44 8.01 -15.97 -5.17
N ALA A 45 7.66 -14.81 -4.61
CA ALA A 45 7.93 -13.52 -5.24
C ALA A 45 9.45 -13.27 -5.34
N ILE A 46 10.23 -13.62 -4.31
CA ILE A 46 11.70 -13.53 -4.33
C ILE A 46 12.27 -14.48 -5.39
N GLU A 47 11.84 -15.74 -5.43
CA GLU A 47 12.28 -16.71 -6.42
C GLU A 47 11.97 -16.24 -7.84
N ALA A 48 10.77 -15.68 -8.08
CA ALA A 48 10.39 -15.13 -9.38
C ALA A 48 11.27 -13.93 -9.78
N CYS A 49 11.56 -13.01 -8.88
CA CYS A 49 12.43 -11.86 -9.13
C CYS A 49 13.87 -12.31 -9.47
N ILE A 50 14.41 -13.27 -8.73
CA ILE A 50 15.75 -13.83 -8.96
C ILE A 50 15.80 -14.57 -10.31
N ALA A 51 14.79 -15.39 -10.60
CA ALA A 51 14.70 -16.11 -11.89
C ALA A 51 14.62 -15.14 -13.08
N GLN A 52 13.83 -14.07 -12.97
CA GLN A 52 13.70 -13.06 -14.02
C GLN A 52 15.02 -12.29 -14.25
N ALA A 53 15.80 -12.06 -13.19
CA ALA A 53 17.12 -11.44 -13.28
C ALA A 53 18.22 -12.40 -13.76
N GLY A 54 17.97 -13.70 -13.80
CA GLY A 54 18.97 -14.72 -14.14
C GLY A 54 20.14 -14.76 -13.15
N CYS A 55 19.88 -14.46 -11.88
CA CYS A 55 20.90 -14.40 -10.83
C CYS A 55 20.63 -15.41 -9.71
N SER A 56 21.56 -15.50 -8.76
CA SER A 56 21.42 -16.27 -7.51
C SER A 56 21.07 -15.33 -6.35
N ILE A 57 20.41 -15.83 -5.32
CA ILE A 57 20.19 -15.11 -4.07
C ILE A 57 21.51 -14.65 -3.42
N ASN A 58 22.61 -15.34 -3.70
CA ASN A 58 23.94 -15.01 -3.18
C ASN A 58 24.62 -13.84 -3.91
N ASP A 59 24.14 -13.50 -5.12
CA ASP A 59 24.61 -12.37 -5.91
C ASP A 59 24.01 -11.03 -5.40
N ILE A 60 23.01 -11.10 -4.52
CA ILE A 60 22.37 -9.93 -3.91
C ILE A 60 23.34 -9.30 -2.92
N GLU A 61 23.60 -8.00 -3.10
CA GLU A 61 24.50 -7.23 -2.25
C GLU A 61 23.80 -6.68 -1.00
N TYR A 62 22.54 -6.26 -1.12
CA TYR A 62 21.72 -5.79 0.00
C TYR A 62 20.31 -6.37 -0.08
N VAL A 63 19.78 -6.71 1.10
CA VAL A 63 18.36 -7.05 1.29
C VAL A 63 17.77 -5.97 2.19
N VAL A 64 16.73 -5.28 1.72
CA VAL A 64 16.19 -4.13 2.41
C VAL A 64 14.73 -4.39 2.79
N PHE A 65 14.47 -4.39 4.08
CA PHE A 65 13.13 -4.53 4.62
C PHE A 65 12.42 -3.19 4.70
N TYR A 66 11.15 -3.11 4.37
CA TYR A 66 10.40 -1.89 4.09
C TYR A 66 9.98 -1.07 5.32
N GLU A 67 10.15 -1.60 6.55
CA GLU A 67 9.83 -0.91 7.81
C GLU A 67 10.89 -1.14 8.89
N LYS A 68 10.88 -0.31 9.95
CA LYS A 68 11.75 -0.46 11.13
C LYS A 68 10.97 -1.10 12.30
N PRO A 69 11.08 -2.41 12.52
CA PRO A 69 10.25 -3.13 13.48
C PRO A 69 10.38 -2.63 14.93
N LEU A 70 11.57 -2.19 15.33
CA LEU A 70 11.80 -1.71 16.69
C LEU A 70 11.10 -0.37 16.97
N LEU A 71 11.09 0.56 16.01
CA LEU A 71 10.34 1.82 16.13
C LEU A 71 8.82 1.57 16.16
N LYS A 72 8.35 0.60 15.37
CA LYS A 72 6.94 0.19 15.40
C LYS A 72 6.55 -0.44 16.74
N PHE A 73 7.45 -1.21 17.34
CA PHE A 73 7.27 -1.76 18.69
C PHE A 73 7.24 -0.64 19.75
N GLU A 74 8.16 0.31 19.68
CA GLU A 74 8.19 1.51 20.56
C GLU A 74 6.84 2.23 20.54
N ARG A 75 6.32 2.58 19.35
CA ARG A 75 5.01 3.22 19.23
C ARG A 75 3.91 2.42 19.92
N LEU A 76 3.88 1.10 19.73
CA LEU A 76 2.86 0.25 20.36
C LEU A 76 2.95 0.30 21.89
N MET A 77 4.16 0.20 22.43
CA MET A 77 4.38 0.26 23.87
C MET A 77 3.96 1.60 24.43
N GLU A 78 4.37 2.71 23.82
CA GLU A 78 3.97 4.06 24.24
C GLU A 78 2.45 4.26 24.15
N THR A 79 1.82 3.74 23.09
CA THR A 79 0.36 3.81 22.93
C THR A 79 -0.34 3.09 24.10
N TYR A 80 0.02 1.83 24.38
CA TYR A 80 -0.62 1.09 25.48
C TYR A 80 -0.37 1.73 26.85
N LEU A 81 0.83 2.25 27.10
CA LEU A 81 1.13 2.96 28.33
C LEU A 81 0.27 4.23 28.48
N SER A 82 0.06 4.97 27.39
CA SER A 82 -0.76 6.20 27.39
C SER A 82 -2.23 5.94 27.66
N PHE A 83 -2.74 4.74 27.33
CA PHE A 83 -4.13 4.35 27.55
C PHE A 83 -4.35 3.52 28.82
N ALA A 84 -3.29 3.12 29.54
CA ALA A 84 -3.41 2.27 30.73
C ALA A 84 -4.38 2.88 31.78
N PRO A 85 -5.23 2.06 32.45
CA PRO A 85 -5.32 0.60 32.37
C PRO A 85 -6.20 0.06 31.21
N ARG A 86 -6.78 0.93 30.36
CA ARG A 86 -7.54 0.48 29.19
C ARG A 86 -6.62 -0.21 28.20
N GLY A 87 -7.16 -1.16 27.44
CA GLY A 87 -6.40 -1.88 26.40
C GLY A 87 -5.61 -3.08 26.91
N PHE A 88 -5.75 -3.50 28.16
CA PHE A 88 -5.02 -4.65 28.70
C PHE A 88 -5.31 -5.94 27.91
N GLU A 89 -6.55 -6.17 27.50
CA GLU A 89 -6.92 -7.36 26.72
C GLU A 89 -6.24 -7.39 25.35
N SER A 90 -6.27 -6.25 24.61
CA SER A 90 -5.61 -6.15 23.31
C SER A 90 -4.09 -6.20 23.44
N PHE A 91 -3.51 -5.59 24.48
CA PHE A 91 -2.09 -5.70 24.80
C PHE A 91 -1.69 -7.16 25.04
N ASN A 92 -2.44 -7.89 25.84
CA ASN A 92 -2.14 -9.29 26.14
C ASN A 92 -2.20 -10.18 24.90
N LYS A 93 -3.17 -9.96 24.00
CA LYS A 93 -3.25 -10.65 22.70
C LYS A 93 -2.10 -10.28 21.77
N ALA A 94 -1.75 -9.00 21.72
CA ALA A 94 -0.69 -8.51 20.83
C ALA A 94 0.71 -8.87 21.34
N SER A 95 0.95 -8.85 22.66
CA SER A 95 2.26 -9.00 23.27
C SER A 95 2.93 -10.32 22.92
N SER A 96 2.19 -11.44 22.87
CA SER A 96 2.74 -12.74 22.51
C SER A 96 3.31 -12.75 21.08
N THR A 97 2.58 -12.19 20.13
CA THR A 97 3.02 -12.09 18.73
C THR A 97 4.20 -11.13 18.59
N TRP A 98 4.17 -9.99 19.29
CA TRP A 98 5.23 -8.99 19.20
C TRP A 98 6.54 -9.45 19.80
N LEU A 99 6.48 -10.07 20.99
CA LEU A 99 7.67 -10.58 21.68
C LEU A 99 8.32 -11.76 20.96
N THR A 100 7.54 -12.57 20.24
CA THR A 100 8.07 -13.76 19.55
C THR A 100 8.44 -13.52 18.09
N THR A 101 7.77 -12.57 17.41
CA THR A 101 7.91 -12.39 15.96
C THR A 101 8.60 -11.07 15.63
N LYS A 102 8.05 -9.93 16.08
CA LYS A 102 8.51 -8.62 15.62
C LYS A 102 9.89 -8.22 16.17
N LEU A 103 10.19 -8.52 17.44
CA LEU A 103 11.52 -8.24 18.01
C LEU A 103 12.62 -9.09 17.36
N PHE A 104 12.30 -10.28 16.87
CA PHE A 104 13.23 -11.18 16.21
C PHE A 104 13.14 -11.14 14.67
N GLN A 105 12.49 -10.13 14.10
CA GLN A 105 12.19 -10.06 12.67
C GLN A 105 13.43 -10.18 11.78
N LYS A 106 14.56 -9.57 12.16
CA LYS A 106 15.84 -9.76 11.44
C LYS A 106 16.26 -11.25 11.40
N SER A 107 16.12 -11.95 12.51
CA SER A 107 16.47 -13.38 12.60
C SER A 107 15.53 -14.24 11.77
N ILE A 108 14.25 -13.88 11.72
CA ILE A 108 13.24 -14.56 10.89
C ILE A 108 13.56 -14.35 9.40
N ILE A 109 13.84 -13.11 8.98
CA ILE A 109 14.25 -12.82 7.60
C ILE A 109 15.49 -13.62 7.20
N ILE A 110 16.52 -13.68 8.07
CA ILE A 110 17.73 -14.48 7.84
C ILE A 110 17.37 -15.96 7.64
N LYS A 111 16.50 -16.50 8.49
CA LYS A 111 16.07 -17.90 8.41
C LYS A 111 15.37 -18.19 7.09
N GLU A 112 14.44 -17.35 6.70
CA GLU A 112 13.68 -17.50 5.45
C GLU A 112 14.58 -17.36 4.20
N LEU A 113 15.50 -16.39 4.18
CA LEU A 113 16.48 -16.24 3.09
C LEU A 113 17.42 -17.44 2.98
N LYS A 114 17.82 -18.02 4.12
CA LYS A 114 18.63 -19.27 4.13
C LYS A 114 17.85 -20.46 3.59
N ALA A 115 16.55 -20.53 3.85
CA ALA A 115 15.68 -21.57 3.27
C ALA A 115 15.62 -21.47 1.73
N LEU A 116 15.81 -20.26 1.18
CA LEU A 116 15.94 -19.99 -0.26
C LEU A 116 17.38 -20.18 -0.79
N GLY A 117 18.31 -20.66 0.03
CA GLY A 117 19.69 -20.95 -0.38
C GLY A 117 20.69 -19.82 -0.14
N ALA A 118 20.33 -18.78 0.62
CA ALA A 118 21.29 -17.73 0.96
C ALA A 118 22.40 -18.22 1.91
N ASN A 119 23.63 -17.79 1.66
CA ASN A 119 24.80 -18.08 2.48
C ASN A 119 24.73 -17.42 3.86
N SER A 120 25.62 -17.78 4.77
CA SER A 120 25.68 -17.28 6.15
C SER A 120 25.99 -15.79 6.27
N ASP A 121 26.60 -15.17 5.24
CA ASP A 121 26.94 -13.76 5.17
C ASP A 121 25.70 -12.85 4.95
N VAL A 122 24.56 -13.40 4.56
CA VAL A 122 23.29 -12.67 4.35
C VAL A 122 22.90 -11.82 5.56
N LYS A 123 23.28 -12.23 6.78
CA LYS A 123 23.04 -11.47 8.01
C LYS A 123 23.64 -10.06 8.02
N ASN A 124 24.73 -9.85 7.25
CA ASN A 124 25.44 -8.58 7.14
C ASN A 124 24.90 -7.69 5.99
N LYS A 125 24.05 -8.25 5.14
CA LYS A 125 23.48 -7.58 3.97
C LYS A 125 22.08 -6.97 4.24
N ILE A 126 21.49 -7.21 5.41
CA ILE A 126 20.13 -6.79 5.74
C ILE A 126 20.11 -5.36 6.27
N LEU A 127 19.33 -4.53 5.59
CA LEU A 127 19.01 -3.15 5.94
C LEU A 127 17.50 -3.01 6.24
N PHE A 128 17.16 -1.91 6.92
CA PHE A 128 15.77 -1.56 7.24
C PHE A 128 15.52 -0.12 6.81
N SER A 129 14.55 0.11 5.94
CA SER A 129 14.05 1.44 5.60
C SER A 129 12.94 1.85 6.57
N GLU A 130 12.63 3.14 6.70
CA GLU A 130 11.39 3.56 7.34
C GLU A 130 10.21 3.33 6.41
N HIS A 131 9.04 3.03 6.97
CA HIS A 131 7.84 2.69 6.23
C HIS A 131 7.42 3.80 5.26
N HIS A 132 7.26 5.03 5.75
CA HIS A 132 6.90 6.17 4.90
C HIS A 132 8.02 6.56 3.93
N GLN A 133 9.29 6.32 4.30
CA GLN A 133 10.41 6.48 3.38
C GLN A 133 10.33 5.46 2.23
N SER A 134 9.95 4.22 2.52
CA SER A 134 9.73 3.19 1.50
C SER A 134 8.59 3.58 0.56
N HIS A 135 7.47 4.08 1.09
CA HIS A 135 6.39 4.61 0.27
C HIS A 135 6.82 5.78 -0.60
N ALA A 136 7.47 6.80 -0.04
CA ALA A 136 7.96 7.96 -0.77
C ALA A 136 8.94 7.57 -1.88
N ALA A 137 9.87 6.66 -1.58
CA ALA A 137 10.86 6.16 -2.53
C ALA A 137 10.20 5.34 -3.67
N SER A 138 9.17 4.56 -3.36
CA SER A 138 8.42 3.79 -4.36
C SER A 138 7.68 4.67 -5.37
N ALA A 139 7.31 5.89 -4.96
CA ALA A 139 6.65 6.87 -5.83
C ALA A 139 7.67 7.76 -6.56
N PHE A 140 8.58 8.37 -5.84
CA PHE A 140 9.45 9.40 -6.43
C PHE A 140 10.47 8.85 -7.42
N TYR A 141 11.21 7.79 -7.04
CA TYR A 141 12.30 7.33 -7.88
C TYR A 141 11.87 6.73 -9.22
N PRO A 142 10.76 5.98 -9.33
CA PRO A 142 10.26 5.54 -10.64
C PRO A 142 9.59 6.64 -11.46
N SER A 143 9.15 7.76 -10.84
CA SER A 143 8.45 8.83 -11.53
C SER A 143 9.32 9.50 -12.60
N PRO A 144 8.73 10.19 -13.59
CA PRO A 144 9.48 10.93 -14.61
C PRO A 144 10.01 12.29 -14.11
N PHE A 145 9.79 12.64 -12.83
CA PHE A 145 10.07 13.98 -12.32
C PHE A 145 11.46 14.12 -11.73
N GLU A 146 12.20 15.13 -12.14
CA GLU A 146 13.47 15.52 -11.50
C GLU A 146 13.22 16.13 -10.11
N ARG A 147 12.12 16.92 -10.00
CA ARG A 147 11.67 17.53 -8.75
C ARG A 147 10.16 17.38 -8.61
N ALA A 148 9.73 16.92 -7.44
CA ALA A 148 8.31 16.75 -7.14
C ALA A 148 8.02 16.97 -5.65
N LEU A 149 6.78 17.36 -5.36
CA LEU A 149 6.19 17.17 -4.05
C LEU A 149 5.88 15.68 -3.88
N VAL A 150 6.33 15.06 -2.80
CA VAL A 150 6.11 13.63 -2.53
C VAL A 150 5.25 13.52 -1.28
N VAL A 151 4.03 13.03 -1.44
CA VAL A 151 3.09 12.89 -0.33
C VAL A 151 2.74 11.42 -0.13
N THR A 152 2.95 10.93 1.08
CA THR A 152 2.54 9.59 1.47
C THR A 152 1.41 9.69 2.48
N MET A 153 0.31 9.00 2.22
CA MET A 153 -0.85 8.94 3.10
C MET A 153 -1.24 7.49 3.32
N ASP A 154 -1.12 7.03 4.55
CA ASP A 154 -1.31 5.61 4.87
C ASP A 154 -2.13 5.41 6.15
N GLY A 155 -2.33 4.15 6.54
CA GLY A 155 -2.89 3.80 7.84
C GLY A 155 -1.96 4.24 8.96
N VAL A 156 -0.83 3.60 9.09
CA VAL A 156 0.25 4.00 10.01
C VAL A 156 1.55 3.23 9.70
N GLY A 157 2.64 3.97 9.58
CA GLY A 157 4.00 3.42 9.57
C GLY A 157 4.54 3.16 10.98
N GLU A 158 5.75 3.58 11.26
CA GLU A 158 6.29 3.57 12.62
C GLU A 158 5.50 4.55 13.52
N TRP A 159 5.48 5.83 13.16
CA TRP A 159 4.71 6.89 13.80
C TRP A 159 3.91 7.72 12.80
N ALA A 160 4.50 7.98 11.64
CA ALA A 160 3.86 8.80 10.62
C ALA A 160 2.64 8.10 10.01
N THR A 161 1.62 8.88 9.70
CA THR A 161 0.41 8.50 8.98
C THR A 161 0.26 9.26 7.67
N THR A 162 0.84 10.47 7.63
CA THR A 162 1.02 11.28 6.44
C THR A 162 2.40 11.90 6.50
N THR A 163 3.17 11.85 5.42
CA THR A 163 4.44 12.56 5.27
C THR A 163 4.44 13.36 3.99
N VAL A 164 5.05 14.54 4.08
CA VAL A 164 5.26 15.45 2.95
C VAL A 164 6.74 15.69 2.80
N ALA A 165 7.26 15.40 1.61
CA ALA A 165 8.66 15.56 1.29
C ALA A 165 8.85 16.31 -0.04
N ILE A 166 10.03 16.87 -0.24
CA ILE A 166 10.50 17.32 -1.54
C ILE A 166 11.46 16.29 -2.08
N GLY A 167 11.08 15.67 -3.19
CA GLY A 167 11.96 14.84 -3.99
C GLY A 167 12.72 15.71 -4.98
N GLN A 168 14.05 15.59 -5.02
CA GLN A 168 14.90 16.28 -5.99
C GLN A 168 16.15 15.46 -6.26
N ASN A 169 16.44 15.20 -7.53
CA ASN A 169 17.55 14.34 -7.95
C ASN A 169 17.45 12.95 -7.29
N ASN A 170 18.43 12.58 -6.46
CA ASN A 170 18.47 11.32 -5.71
C ASN A 170 18.07 11.48 -4.23
N GLN A 171 17.53 12.63 -3.81
CA GLN A 171 17.18 12.92 -2.44
C GLN A 171 15.66 13.07 -2.26
N ILE A 172 15.15 12.55 -1.15
CA ILE A 172 13.79 12.79 -0.67
C ILE A 172 13.95 13.40 0.72
N ASN A 173 13.53 14.66 0.86
CA ASN A 173 13.70 15.43 2.09
C ASN A 173 12.34 15.69 2.73
N PRO A 174 11.93 14.93 3.77
CA PRO A 174 10.68 15.17 4.48
C PRO A 174 10.76 16.48 5.25
N PHE A 175 9.65 17.25 5.28
CA PHE A 175 9.57 18.53 5.99
C PHE A 175 8.27 18.73 6.78
N LYS A 176 7.24 17.92 6.52
CA LYS A 176 6.00 17.89 7.32
C LYS A 176 5.53 16.46 7.52
N GLU A 177 4.90 16.22 8.65
CA GLU A 177 4.27 14.92 8.96
C GLU A 177 3.06 15.07 9.87
N ILE A 178 2.11 14.15 9.71
CA ILE A 178 1.04 13.89 10.69
C ILE A 178 1.33 12.52 11.29
N LYS A 179 1.22 12.44 12.62
CA LYS A 179 1.53 11.23 13.38
C LYS A 179 0.28 10.53 13.90
N PHE A 180 0.42 9.25 14.13
CA PHE A 180 -0.53 8.45 14.89
C PHE A 180 -0.84 9.14 16.24
N PRO A 181 -2.12 9.20 16.68
CA PRO A 181 -3.25 8.42 16.15
C PRO A 181 -4.04 9.08 15.02
N HIS A 182 -3.68 10.27 14.56
CA HIS A 182 -4.39 11.00 13.53
C HIS A 182 -4.00 10.48 12.15
N SER A 183 -4.94 9.83 11.45
CA SER A 183 -4.69 9.17 10.17
C SER A 183 -5.93 9.17 9.28
N LEU A 184 -5.79 9.57 8.01
CA LEU A 184 -6.84 9.46 7.00
C LEU A 184 -7.11 7.99 6.65
N GLY A 185 -6.07 7.17 6.58
CA GLY A 185 -6.21 5.75 6.30
C GLY A 185 -6.99 5.04 7.41
N LEU A 186 -6.64 5.27 8.69
CA LEU A 186 -7.37 4.68 9.82
C LEU A 186 -8.79 5.25 9.95
N LEU A 187 -9.00 6.53 9.64
CA LEU A 187 -10.34 7.10 9.56
C LEU A 187 -11.19 6.35 8.54
N TYR A 188 -10.70 6.19 7.31
CA TYR A 188 -11.41 5.47 6.27
C TYR A 188 -11.64 4.00 6.63
N SER A 189 -10.66 3.36 7.25
CA SER A 189 -10.77 1.99 7.77
C SER A 189 -11.77 1.86 8.91
N ALA A 190 -11.93 2.88 9.75
CA ALA A 190 -12.97 2.88 10.80
C ALA A 190 -14.39 2.88 10.19
N PHE A 191 -14.62 3.64 9.13
CA PHE A 191 -15.88 3.61 8.39
C PHE A 191 -16.07 2.32 7.59
N THR A 192 -14.97 1.76 7.06
CA THR A 192 -14.96 0.42 6.42
C THR A 192 -15.44 -0.64 7.42
N TYR A 193 -14.90 -0.63 8.63
CA TYR A 193 -15.33 -1.49 9.74
C TYR A 193 -16.80 -1.24 10.10
N TYR A 194 -17.22 0.02 10.24
CA TYR A 194 -18.57 0.39 10.63
C TYR A 194 -19.62 -0.08 9.63
N CYS A 195 -19.31 -0.04 8.33
CA CYS A 195 -20.12 -0.61 7.26
C CYS A 195 -20.03 -2.14 7.15
N GLY A 196 -19.32 -2.81 8.07
CA GLY A 196 -19.22 -4.28 8.13
C GLY A 196 -18.28 -4.90 7.10
N PHE A 197 -17.34 -4.14 6.54
CA PHE A 197 -16.31 -4.66 5.68
C PHE A 197 -15.03 -4.95 6.47
N LYS A 198 -14.24 -5.89 5.98
CA LYS A 198 -12.96 -6.26 6.62
C LYS A 198 -11.92 -5.15 6.38
N VAL A 199 -11.36 -4.61 7.45
CA VAL A 199 -10.27 -3.63 7.43
C VAL A 199 -9.02 -4.21 6.75
N ASN A 200 -8.22 -3.38 6.11
CA ASN A 200 -7.04 -3.69 5.29
C ASN A 200 -7.35 -4.50 4.02
N SER A 201 -8.61 -4.68 3.70
CA SER A 201 -9.01 -5.40 2.49
C SER A 201 -10.38 -5.02 1.94
N GLY A 202 -11.11 -4.17 2.63
CA GLY A 202 -12.49 -3.79 2.27
C GLY A 202 -12.67 -2.31 1.99
N GLU A 203 -11.63 -1.51 2.08
CA GLU A 203 -11.65 -0.07 1.82
C GLU A 203 -12.13 0.22 0.40
N TYR A 204 -11.71 -0.58 -0.59
CA TYR A 204 -12.20 -0.46 -1.97
C TYR A 204 -13.70 -0.76 -2.12
N LYS A 205 -14.26 -1.61 -1.23
CA LYS A 205 -15.71 -1.90 -1.21
C LYS A 205 -16.50 -0.71 -0.67
N LEU A 206 -15.95 -0.02 0.34
CA LEU A 206 -16.54 1.21 0.85
C LEU A 206 -16.51 2.31 -0.21
N MET A 207 -15.37 2.48 -0.91
CA MET A 207 -15.26 3.38 -2.06
C MET A 207 -16.26 3.04 -3.17
N GLY A 208 -16.41 1.74 -3.49
CA GLY A 208 -17.38 1.27 -4.48
C GLY A 208 -18.86 1.37 -4.04
N LEU A 209 -19.12 1.46 -2.73
CA LEU A 209 -20.47 1.66 -2.17
C LEU A 209 -20.89 3.14 -2.20
N ALA A 210 -19.95 4.06 -2.09
CA ALA A 210 -20.18 5.49 -1.99
C ALA A 210 -21.06 6.08 -3.14
N PRO A 211 -20.91 5.69 -4.42
CA PRO A 211 -21.73 6.20 -5.50
C PRO A 211 -23.23 5.89 -5.39
N TYR A 212 -23.63 4.95 -4.55
CA TYR A 212 -25.04 4.58 -4.34
C TYR A 212 -25.72 5.39 -3.22
N GLY A 213 -24.94 6.23 -2.50
CA GLY A 213 -25.42 7.05 -1.40
C GLY A 213 -25.40 8.54 -1.70
N THR A 214 -25.95 9.30 -0.75
CA THR A 214 -25.87 10.76 -0.69
C THR A 214 -25.03 11.14 0.53
N PRO A 215 -24.11 12.13 0.47
CA PRO A 215 -23.18 12.45 1.57
C PRO A 215 -23.88 13.24 2.71
N THR A 216 -24.99 12.74 3.22
CA THR A 216 -25.86 13.38 4.22
C THR A 216 -25.22 13.53 5.60
N TYR A 217 -24.18 12.74 5.87
CA TYR A 217 -23.45 12.77 7.15
C TYR A 217 -22.09 13.48 7.04
N ALA A 218 -21.75 14.11 5.90
CA ALA A 218 -20.45 14.73 5.72
C ALA A 218 -20.19 15.85 6.76
N ASP A 219 -21.14 16.75 6.93
CA ASP A 219 -21.05 17.85 7.91
C ASP A 219 -20.97 17.30 9.34
N LEU A 220 -21.78 16.27 9.67
CA LEU A 220 -21.73 15.61 10.97
C LEU A 220 -20.33 15.02 11.28
N ILE A 221 -19.67 14.45 10.29
CA ILE A 221 -18.30 13.91 10.42
C ILE A 221 -17.31 15.05 10.65
N MET A 222 -17.40 16.13 9.86
CA MET A 222 -16.50 17.26 9.94
C MET A 222 -16.66 18.03 11.25
N GLU A 223 -17.87 18.16 11.79
CA GLU A 223 -18.14 18.87 13.04
C GLU A 223 -17.71 18.09 14.28
N ASN A 224 -17.78 16.75 14.25
CA ASN A 224 -17.60 15.92 15.45
C ASN A 224 -16.34 15.05 15.42
N ILE A 225 -15.95 14.54 14.27
CA ILE A 225 -14.90 13.50 14.17
C ILE A 225 -13.56 14.06 13.67
N VAL A 226 -13.61 15.02 12.74
CA VAL A 226 -12.41 15.52 12.05
C VAL A 226 -12.33 17.04 12.18
N HIS A 227 -11.21 17.52 12.70
CA HIS A 227 -10.89 18.95 12.76
C HIS A 227 -9.84 19.26 11.70
N VAL A 228 -10.21 20.01 10.68
CA VAL A 228 -9.33 20.41 9.57
C VAL A 228 -8.87 21.85 9.75
N ALA A 229 -7.56 22.06 9.69
CA ALA A 229 -6.97 23.40 9.73
C ALA A 229 -6.96 24.04 8.32
N PRO A 230 -6.77 25.38 8.23
CA PRO A 230 -6.76 26.08 6.93
C PRO A 230 -5.70 25.56 5.94
N ASP A 231 -4.60 25.00 6.42
CA ASP A 231 -3.55 24.42 5.60
C ASP A 231 -3.84 22.96 5.17
N GLY A 232 -5.05 22.47 5.44
CA GLY A 232 -5.46 21.11 5.14
C GLY A 232 -4.95 20.04 6.12
N SER A 233 -4.09 20.39 7.08
CA SER A 233 -3.74 19.48 8.16
C SER A 233 -4.97 19.17 9.02
N PHE A 234 -4.99 18.00 9.66
CA PHE A 234 -6.19 17.55 10.35
C PHE A 234 -5.87 16.84 11.66
N ARG A 235 -6.85 16.78 12.54
CA ARG A 235 -6.86 15.97 13.76
C ARG A 235 -8.18 15.24 13.88
N LEU A 236 -8.14 14.02 14.43
CA LEU A 236 -9.33 13.23 14.74
C LEU A 236 -9.69 13.39 16.22
N ASP A 237 -10.97 13.48 16.54
CA ASP A 237 -11.43 13.31 17.93
C ASP A 237 -11.38 11.82 18.30
N MET A 238 -10.32 11.46 19.02
CA MET A 238 -10.04 10.08 19.40
C MET A 238 -11.09 9.46 20.34
N SER A 239 -12.01 10.27 20.89
CA SER A 239 -13.10 9.76 21.73
C SER A 239 -14.13 8.90 21.00
N TYR A 240 -14.15 8.94 19.67
CA TYR A 240 -15.02 8.13 18.81
C TYR A 240 -14.39 6.78 18.38
N PHE A 241 -13.10 6.60 18.61
CA PHE A 241 -12.34 5.46 18.09
C PHE A 241 -11.83 4.56 19.22
N ASP A 242 -11.62 3.29 18.87
CA ASP A 242 -11.09 2.29 19.80
C ASP A 242 -9.81 1.63 19.30
N TYR A 243 -9.34 1.97 18.11
CA TYR A 243 -8.21 1.30 17.45
C TYR A 243 -6.84 1.52 18.13
N CYS A 244 -6.72 2.52 19.02
CA CYS A 244 -5.46 2.75 19.72
C CYS A 244 -5.15 1.66 20.75
N ALA A 245 -6.17 1.20 21.47
CA ALA A 245 -5.97 0.26 22.57
C ALA A 245 -7.06 -0.83 22.66
N GLY A 246 -8.09 -0.77 21.82
CA GLY A 246 -9.18 -1.74 21.78
C GLY A 246 -8.98 -2.83 20.72
N LEU A 247 -10.04 -3.62 20.55
CA LEU A 247 -10.12 -4.71 19.56
C LEU A 247 -11.05 -4.36 18.36
N LYS A 248 -11.60 -3.13 18.37
CA LYS A 248 -12.51 -2.62 17.36
C LYS A 248 -11.94 -1.31 16.79
N MET A 249 -12.46 -0.88 15.65
CA MET A 249 -12.07 0.43 15.08
C MET A 249 -12.85 1.58 15.71
N THR A 250 -14.15 1.37 15.97
CA THR A 250 -15.09 2.36 16.52
C THR A 250 -15.65 1.93 17.87
N ASN A 251 -16.25 2.85 18.61
CA ASN A 251 -16.86 2.59 19.91
C ASN A 251 -18.34 3.02 19.95
N SER A 252 -18.98 2.88 21.12
CA SER A 252 -20.40 3.22 21.32
C SER A 252 -20.73 4.71 21.09
N ARG A 253 -19.75 5.62 21.29
CA ARG A 253 -19.96 7.04 20.99
C ARG A 253 -20.06 7.28 19.49
N PHE A 254 -19.26 6.56 18.70
CA PHE A 254 -19.36 6.58 17.24
C PHE A 254 -20.74 6.04 16.79
N GLU A 255 -21.16 4.91 17.36
CA GLU A 255 -22.47 4.33 17.06
C GLU A 255 -23.63 5.27 17.43
N ALA A 256 -23.54 5.95 18.58
CA ALA A 256 -24.53 6.93 19.02
C ALA A 256 -24.60 8.16 18.09
N LEU A 257 -23.46 8.62 17.55
CA LEU A 257 -23.41 9.76 16.64
C LEU A 257 -24.21 9.49 15.36
N PHE A 258 -24.13 8.26 14.83
CA PHE A 258 -24.86 7.85 13.60
C PHE A 258 -26.22 7.21 13.91
N GLY A 259 -26.56 7.00 15.19
CA GLY A 259 -27.83 6.43 15.63
C GLY A 259 -28.01 4.94 15.35
N ARG A 260 -26.94 4.22 14.95
CA ARG A 260 -26.95 2.77 14.67
C ARG A 260 -25.65 2.10 15.10
N PRO A 261 -25.67 0.81 15.48
CA PRO A 261 -24.45 0.03 15.73
C PRO A 261 -23.72 -0.26 14.43
N ALA A 262 -22.44 -0.65 14.56
CA ALA A 262 -21.67 -1.15 13.43
C ALA A 262 -22.33 -2.40 12.81
N ARG A 263 -22.38 -2.46 11.48
CA ARG A 263 -22.97 -3.56 10.72
C ARG A 263 -22.21 -4.87 10.95
N VAL A 264 -22.95 -5.95 11.17
CA VAL A 264 -22.42 -7.32 11.21
C VAL A 264 -22.74 -7.98 9.86
N ALA A 265 -21.71 -8.20 9.02
CA ALA A 265 -21.86 -8.61 7.63
C ALA A 265 -22.66 -9.90 7.43
N GLU A 266 -22.56 -10.85 8.37
CA GLU A 266 -23.23 -12.15 8.31
C GLU A 266 -24.73 -12.09 8.71
N LYS A 267 -25.16 -10.97 9.31
CA LYS A 267 -26.52 -10.81 9.86
C LYS A 267 -27.32 -9.72 9.17
N ASP A 268 -26.64 -8.65 8.78
CA ASP A 268 -27.28 -7.43 8.33
C ASP A 268 -27.03 -7.23 6.83
N LEU A 269 -28.07 -6.80 6.09
CA LEU A 269 -27.91 -6.35 4.71
C LEU A 269 -27.40 -4.91 4.65
N LEU A 270 -26.76 -4.57 3.54
CA LEU A 270 -26.48 -3.17 3.21
C LEU A 270 -27.79 -2.48 2.85
N ASP A 271 -28.02 -1.30 3.41
CA ASP A 271 -29.17 -0.44 3.12
C ASP A 271 -28.74 0.98 2.77
N GLN A 272 -29.69 1.89 2.51
CA GLN A 272 -29.41 3.27 2.13
C GLN A 272 -28.57 4.00 3.16
N PHE A 273 -28.76 3.72 4.45
CA PHE A 273 -27.93 4.31 5.51
C PHE A 273 -26.44 4.01 5.31
N HIS A 274 -26.08 2.77 5.00
CA HIS A 274 -24.66 2.40 4.77
C HIS A 274 -24.11 3.02 3.50
N MET A 275 -24.93 3.19 2.46
CA MET A 275 -24.56 3.88 1.23
C MET A 275 -24.30 5.37 1.50
N ASP A 276 -25.16 6.02 2.29
CA ASP A 276 -25.03 7.44 2.65
C ASP A 276 -23.81 7.69 3.57
N VAL A 277 -23.54 6.78 4.50
CA VAL A 277 -22.33 6.81 5.32
C VAL A 277 -21.08 6.67 4.45
N ALA A 278 -21.07 5.73 3.50
CA ALA A 278 -19.96 5.53 2.56
C ALA A 278 -19.74 6.77 1.68
N ALA A 279 -20.81 7.35 1.13
CA ALA A 279 -20.74 8.60 0.36
C ALA A 279 -20.20 9.76 1.19
N SER A 280 -20.59 9.83 2.47
CA SER A 280 -20.19 10.89 3.38
C SER A 280 -18.71 10.86 3.72
N ILE A 281 -18.18 9.69 4.10
CA ILE A 281 -16.75 9.57 4.39
C ILE A 281 -15.89 9.72 3.13
N GLN A 282 -16.38 9.27 1.97
CA GLN A 282 -15.68 9.50 0.71
C GLN A 282 -15.58 11.00 0.42
N LYS A 283 -16.66 11.76 0.57
CA LYS A 283 -16.66 13.22 0.42
C LYS A 283 -15.69 13.90 1.39
N VAL A 284 -15.71 13.52 2.66
CA VAL A 284 -14.81 14.08 3.69
C VAL A 284 -13.35 13.79 3.37
N LEU A 285 -13.02 12.54 2.97
CA LEU A 285 -11.66 12.18 2.56
C LEU A 285 -11.19 13.04 1.40
N GLU A 286 -12.03 13.18 0.37
CA GLU A 286 -11.72 13.98 -0.82
C GLU A 286 -11.45 15.44 -0.45
N ASP A 287 -12.32 16.04 0.35
CA ASP A 287 -12.17 17.45 0.75
C ASP A 287 -10.87 17.69 1.53
N ILE A 288 -10.50 16.78 2.44
CA ILE A 288 -9.26 16.88 3.20
C ILE A 288 -8.05 16.73 2.28
N VAL A 289 -8.04 15.71 1.41
CA VAL A 289 -6.93 15.45 0.49
C VAL A 289 -6.74 16.62 -0.47
N LEU A 290 -7.82 17.12 -1.07
CA LEU A 290 -7.76 18.24 -2.01
C LEU A 290 -7.29 19.54 -1.32
N ASN A 291 -7.78 19.84 -0.12
CA ASN A 291 -7.36 21.01 0.64
C ASN A 291 -5.87 20.93 1.02
N LEU A 292 -5.44 19.78 1.58
CA LEU A 292 -4.04 19.56 1.95
C LEU A 292 -3.09 19.71 0.76
N LEU A 293 -3.39 19.05 -0.36
CA LEU A 293 -2.53 19.08 -1.53
C LEU A 293 -2.52 20.44 -2.23
N THR A 294 -3.65 21.16 -2.27
CA THR A 294 -3.72 22.53 -2.79
C THR A 294 -2.86 23.47 -1.94
N SER A 295 -3.01 23.42 -0.62
CA SER A 295 -2.22 24.21 0.31
C SER A 295 -0.72 23.96 0.18
N LEU A 296 -0.32 22.68 0.05
CA LEU A 296 1.07 22.31 -0.15
C LEU A 296 1.63 22.76 -1.50
N ALA A 297 0.84 22.71 -2.57
CA ALA A 297 1.24 23.25 -3.87
C ALA A 297 1.44 24.77 -3.81
N ASP A 298 0.58 25.48 -3.09
CA ASP A 298 0.68 26.92 -2.90
C ASP A 298 1.88 27.33 -2.03
N GLU A 299 2.17 26.55 -0.99
CA GLU A 299 3.31 26.80 -0.12
C GLU A 299 4.64 26.52 -0.82
N THR A 300 4.75 25.37 -1.50
CA THR A 300 6.03 24.91 -2.09
C THR A 300 6.27 25.44 -3.50
N LYS A 301 5.24 25.86 -4.20
CA LYS A 301 5.26 26.23 -5.63
C LYS A 301 5.75 25.10 -6.53
N ILE A 302 5.69 23.83 -6.04
CA ILE A 302 6.01 22.63 -6.82
C ILE A 302 4.74 22.16 -7.51
N ARG A 303 4.83 21.92 -8.82
CA ARG A 303 3.69 21.55 -9.66
C ARG A 303 3.67 20.09 -10.09
N ASN A 304 4.70 19.31 -9.81
CA ASN A 304 4.73 17.88 -10.00
C ASN A 304 4.44 17.19 -8.65
N LEU A 305 3.54 16.22 -8.64
CA LEU A 305 3.14 15.49 -7.45
C LEU A 305 3.39 13.99 -7.59
N CYS A 306 4.02 13.39 -6.59
CA CYS A 306 4.09 11.94 -6.40
C CYS A 306 3.23 11.52 -5.20
N LEU A 307 2.38 10.50 -5.38
CA LEU A 307 1.53 9.95 -4.33
C LEU A 307 1.83 8.48 -4.06
N SER A 308 1.84 8.09 -2.78
CA SER A 308 1.94 6.71 -2.31
C SER A 308 1.29 6.55 -0.92
N GLY A 309 1.27 5.31 -0.39
CA GLY A 309 0.52 4.91 0.80
C GLY A 309 -0.89 4.43 0.44
N GLY A 310 -1.52 3.69 1.36
CA GLY A 310 -2.81 3.05 1.12
C GLY A 310 -3.93 4.01 0.69
N VAL A 311 -3.92 5.27 1.16
CA VAL A 311 -4.91 6.29 0.76
C VAL A 311 -4.79 6.67 -0.70
N ALA A 312 -3.58 6.60 -1.29
CA ALA A 312 -3.36 6.88 -2.71
C ALA A 312 -4.00 5.83 -3.66
N LEU A 313 -4.53 4.72 -3.13
CA LEU A 313 -5.38 3.79 -3.88
C LEU A 313 -6.80 4.33 -4.12
N ASN A 314 -7.19 5.42 -3.47
CA ASN A 314 -8.51 6.03 -3.68
C ASN A 314 -8.55 6.76 -5.03
N CYS A 315 -8.89 6.02 -6.08
CA CYS A 315 -8.90 6.53 -7.45
C CYS A 315 -9.95 7.65 -7.65
N VAL A 316 -10.99 7.72 -6.83
CA VAL A 316 -12.03 8.77 -6.90
C VAL A 316 -11.44 10.11 -6.43
N ALA A 317 -10.75 10.12 -5.28
CA ALA A 317 -10.04 11.30 -4.81
C ALA A 317 -8.95 11.75 -5.79
N ASN A 318 -8.18 10.79 -6.34
CA ASN A 318 -7.14 11.05 -7.33
C ASN A 318 -7.70 11.69 -8.62
N GLY A 319 -8.85 11.18 -9.11
CA GLY A 319 -9.52 11.75 -10.28
C GLY A 319 -10.00 13.19 -10.06
N LYS A 320 -10.54 13.50 -8.88
CA LYS A 320 -10.91 14.86 -8.50
C LYS A 320 -9.70 15.78 -8.39
N LEU A 321 -8.61 15.30 -7.80
CA LEU A 321 -7.36 16.05 -7.72
C LEU A 321 -6.81 16.39 -9.11
N HIS A 322 -6.81 15.45 -10.04
CA HIS A 322 -6.41 15.69 -11.42
C HIS A 322 -7.31 16.71 -12.09
N SER A 323 -8.62 16.62 -11.92
CA SER A 323 -9.60 17.55 -12.50
C SER A 323 -9.49 18.96 -11.93
N LEU A 324 -8.95 19.13 -10.71
CA LEU A 324 -8.77 20.44 -10.08
C LEU A 324 -7.66 21.28 -10.75
N GLY A 325 -6.70 20.64 -11.45
CA GLY A 325 -5.65 21.29 -12.21
C GLY A 325 -4.64 22.07 -11.34
N VAL A 326 -4.49 21.73 -10.08
CA VAL A 326 -3.52 22.35 -9.15
C VAL A 326 -2.10 21.95 -9.50
N PHE A 327 -1.90 20.71 -9.93
CA PHE A 327 -0.61 20.19 -10.36
C PHE A 327 -0.57 20.08 -11.88
N ASP A 328 0.59 20.36 -12.46
CA ASP A 328 0.81 20.22 -13.90
C ASP A 328 0.86 18.74 -14.28
N ASP A 329 1.45 17.93 -13.39
CA ASP A 329 1.51 16.48 -13.59
C ASP A 329 1.46 15.72 -12.24
N ILE A 330 0.80 14.56 -12.25
CA ILE A 330 0.60 13.71 -11.06
C ILE A 330 1.03 12.30 -11.39
N TRP A 331 1.96 11.77 -10.60
CA TRP A 331 2.38 10.38 -10.70
C TRP A 331 2.02 9.61 -9.43
N ILE A 332 1.28 8.53 -9.58
CA ILE A 332 0.81 7.70 -8.47
C ILE A 332 1.46 6.32 -8.62
N GLN A 333 2.12 5.84 -7.56
CA GLN A 333 2.66 4.49 -7.55
C GLN A 333 1.53 3.46 -7.82
N PRO A 334 1.59 2.64 -8.87
CA PRO A 334 0.55 1.64 -9.17
C PRO A 334 0.31 0.66 -8.01
N ALA A 335 1.37 0.28 -7.29
CA ALA A 335 1.29 -0.51 -6.06
C ALA A 335 1.48 0.40 -4.84
N SER A 336 0.64 1.43 -4.68
CA SER A 336 0.84 2.48 -3.65
C SER A 336 0.67 1.99 -2.21
N GLY A 337 0.06 0.83 -1.96
CA GLY A 337 0.04 0.19 -0.64
C GLY A 337 1.37 -0.45 -0.26
N ASP A 338 1.36 -1.27 0.80
CA ASP A 338 2.55 -1.89 1.41
C ASP A 338 3.38 -2.75 0.43
N ALA A 339 2.75 -3.32 -0.60
CA ALA A 339 3.46 -4.09 -1.62
C ALA A 339 4.53 -3.26 -2.35
N GLY A 340 4.23 -2.01 -2.68
CA GLY A 340 5.19 -1.08 -3.29
C GLY A 340 6.32 -0.68 -2.34
N GLY A 341 6.12 -0.84 -1.03
CA GLY A 341 7.16 -0.65 -0.02
C GLY A 341 8.40 -1.53 -0.27
N ALA A 342 8.21 -2.73 -0.84
CA ALA A 342 9.33 -3.58 -1.26
C ALA A 342 10.22 -2.87 -2.30
N LEU A 343 9.62 -2.33 -3.35
CA LEU A 343 10.34 -1.58 -4.37
C LEU A 343 10.98 -0.31 -3.79
N GLY A 344 10.20 0.43 -3.00
CA GLY A 344 10.68 1.66 -2.38
C GLY A 344 11.86 1.45 -1.43
N ALA A 345 11.87 0.36 -0.66
CA ALA A 345 12.97 0.00 0.22
C ALA A 345 14.28 -0.24 -0.59
N ALA A 346 14.20 -0.99 -1.71
CA ALA A 346 15.35 -1.23 -2.57
C ALA A 346 15.87 0.08 -3.20
N LEU A 347 14.97 0.93 -3.71
CA LEU A 347 15.33 2.21 -4.32
C LEU A 347 15.88 3.21 -3.30
N SER A 348 15.29 3.27 -2.09
CA SER A 348 15.79 4.10 -0.99
C SER A 348 17.22 3.72 -0.60
N ALA A 349 17.52 2.41 -0.53
CA ALA A 349 18.87 1.95 -0.28
C ALA A 349 19.84 2.38 -1.38
N HIS A 350 19.45 2.26 -2.65
CA HIS A 350 20.29 2.65 -3.77
C HIS A 350 20.58 4.16 -3.80
N TYR A 351 19.54 4.97 -3.79
CA TYR A 351 19.68 6.41 -4.02
C TYR A 351 20.06 7.19 -2.77
N GLN A 352 19.50 6.89 -1.59
CA GLN A 352 19.77 7.65 -0.39
C GLN A 352 20.89 7.03 0.47
N PHE A 353 20.79 5.75 0.83
CA PHE A 353 21.80 5.13 1.71
C PHE A 353 23.15 5.01 1.00
N LEU A 354 23.18 4.57 -0.26
CA LEU A 354 24.40 4.44 -1.05
C LEU A 354 24.75 5.71 -1.83
N ASN A 355 23.88 6.73 -1.76
CA ASN A 355 24.05 8.04 -2.41
C ASN A 355 24.39 7.96 -3.91
N LYS A 356 23.74 7.04 -4.65
CA LYS A 356 23.97 6.90 -6.08
C LYS A 356 23.20 7.96 -6.86
N PRO A 357 23.74 8.45 -7.99
CA PRO A 357 23.04 9.42 -8.82
C PRO A 357 21.79 8.78 -9.45
N ARG A 358 20.72 9.58 -9.63
CA ARG A 358 19.53 9.20 -10.36
C ARG A 358 19.61 9.74 -11.79
N SER A 359 19.33 8.90 -12.77
CA SER A 359 19.12 9.28 -14.16
C SER A 359 17.63 9.16 -14.48
N LEU A 360 17.10 10.09 -15.27
CA LEU A 360 15.72 10.06 -15.74
C LEU A 360 15.69 9.58 -17.20
N GLU A 361 14.71 8.76 -17.53
CA GLU A 361 14.47 8.28 -18.88
C GLU A 361 13.51 9.25 -19.61
N ASN A 362 14.04 10.32 -20.21
CA ASN A 362 13.36 11.20 -21.19
C ASN A 362 11.84 11.38 -20.99
N GLY A 363 11.39 11.70 -19.76
CA GLY A 363 9.98 11.96 -19.49
C GLY A 363 9.08 10.73 -19.31
N HIS A 364 9.65 9.53 -19.27
CA HIS A 364 8.93 8.29 -18.97
C HIS A 364 9.21 7.81 -17.53
N ASP A 365 8.22 7.12 -16.94
CA ASP A 365 8.44 6.41 -15.68
C ASP A 365 9.20 5.10 -15.90
N SER A 366 9.81 4.57 -14.84
CA SER A 366 10.55 3.31 -14.88
C SER A 366 9.72 2.08 -14.45
N MET A 367 8.41 2.22 -14.25
CA MET A 367 7.53 1.11 -13.84
C MET A 367 7.11 0.18 -14.99
N LYS A 368 7.49 0.50 -16.22
CA LYS A 368 7.22 -0.37 -17.41
C LYS A 368 5.75 -0.77 -17.52
N GLY A 369 4.83 0.17 -17.23
CA GLY A 369 3.38 -0.08 -17.21
C GLY A 369 2.90 -0.97 -16.06
N GLY A 370 3.73 -1.22 -15.05
CA GLY A 370 3.43 -2.12 -13.94
C GLY A 370 3.66 -3.61 -14.23
N TYR A 371 4.12 -3.96 -15.46
CA TYR A 371 4.37 -5.34 -15.90
C TYR A 371 5.76 -5.82 -15.44
N LEU A 372 5.92 -5.99 -14.12
CA LEU A 372 7.22 -6.30 -13.49
C LEU A 372 7.33 -7.74 -12.98
N GLY A 373 6.25 -8.50 -13.04
CA GLY A 373 6.23 -9.91 -12.66
C GLY A 373 6.66 -10.86 -13.78
N PRO A 374 6.64 -12.19 -13.54
CA PRO A 374 7.07 -13.17 -14.51
C PRO A 374 6.14 -13.24 -15.73
N ALA A 375 6.73 -13.59 -16.88
CA ALA A 375 6.00 -13.96 -18.10
C ALA A 375 6.02 -15.46 -18.28
N TYR A 376 4.94 -16.01 -18.83
CA TYR A 376 4.82 -17.43 -19.17
C TYR A 376 4.63 -17.57 -20.67
N GLY A 377 5.60 -18.21 -21.32
CA GLY A 377 5.52 -18.49 -22.76
C GLY A 377 4.48 -19.57 -23.09
N ASN A 378 3.98 -19.58 -24.33
CA ASN A 378 2.95 -20.51 -24.78
C ASN A 378 3.34 -21.98 -24.57
N ASP A 379 4.57 -22.38 -24.86
CA ASP A 379 5.05 -23.76 -24.72
C ASP A 379 5.07 -24.22 -23.25
N ALA A 380 5.49 -23.32 -22.33
CA ALA A 380 5.48 -23.61 -20.90
C ALA A 380 4.03 -23.73 -20.38
N THR A 381 3.17 -22.86 -20.85
CA THR A 381 1.73 -22.87 -20.48
C THR A 381 1.07 -24.14 -21.01
N ALA A 382 1.29 -24.54 -22.26
CA ALA A 382 0.75 -25.78 -22.82
C ALA A 382 1.19 -27.02 -22.03
N LYS A 383 2.48 -27.14 -21.71
CA LYS A 383 3.01 -28.25 -20.89
C LYS A 383 2.36 -28.31 -19.48
N ILE A 384 2.11 -27.17 -18.86
CA ILE A 384 1.44 -27.11 -17.55
C ILE A 384 -0.02 -27.56 -17.69
N GLN A 385 -0.73 -27.11 -18.72
CA GLN A 385 -2.12 -27.48 -18.99
C GLN A 385 -2.26 -28.97 -19.28
N GLU A 386 -1.37 -29.54 -20.09
CA GLU A 386 -1.32 -30.98 -20.35
C GLU A 386 -1.10 -31.77 -19.06
N LYS A 387 -0.13 -31.36 -18.23
CA LYS A 387 0.16 -32.01 -16.94
C LYS A 387 -1.04 -31.97 -15.98
N LEU A 388 -1.84 -30.91 -16.03
CA LEU A 388 -3.05 -30.76 -15.21
C LEU A 388 -4.28 -31.42 -15.81
N GLY A 389 -4.19 -32.01 -17.01
CA GLY A 389 -5.32 -32.60 -17.71
C GLY A 389 -6.36 -31.57 -18.19
N ALA A 390 -5.93 -30.33 -18.38
CA ALA A 390 -6.82 -29.25 -18.84
C ALA A 390 -7.20 -29.50 -20.32
N LYS A 391 -8.47 -29.23 -20.66
CA LYS A 391 -8.93 -29.19 -22.05
C LYS A 391 -8.68 -27.80 -22.60
N PHE A 392 -7.86 -27.68 -23.62
CA PHE A 392 -7.57 -26.42 -24.29
C PHE A 392 -7.44 -26.58 -25.79
N SER A 393 -7.52 -25.48 -26.52
CA SER A 393 -7.23 -25.40 -27.96
C SER A 393 -6.23 -24.27 -28.22
N THR A 394 -5.42 -24.45 -29.24
CA THR A 394 -4.44 -23.44 -29.68
C THR A 394 -5.00 -22.72 -30.91
N HIS A 395 -4.95 -21.39 -30.87
CA HIS A 395 -5.44 -20.54 -31.94
C HIS A 395 -4.36 -19.54 -32.37
N SER A 396 -4.51 -18.98 -33.56
CA SER A 396 -3.72 -17.79 -33.95
C SER A 396 -4.13 -16.58 -33.07
N SER A 397 -3.26 -15.57 -32.95
CA SER A 397 -3.59 -14.36 -32.18
C SER A 397 -4.85 -13.68 -32.70
N ASN A 398 -5.07 -13.63 -34.00
CA ASN A 398 -6.26 -13.01 -34.57
C ASN A 398 -7.51 -13.82 -34.27
N ASP A 399 -7.49 -15.14 -34.43
CA ASP A 399 -8.63 -16.00 -34.10
C ASP A 399 -8.97 -15.91 -32.61
N MET A 400 -7.97 -15.85 -31.74
CA MET A 400 -8.18 -15.74 -30.30
C MET A 400 -8.85 -14.40 -29.93
N ILE A 401 -8.48 -13.30 -30.56
CA ILE A 401 -9.12 -11.99 -30.39
C ILE A 401 -10.58 -12.07 -30.85
N ASP A 402 -10.84 -12.64 -32.05
CA ASP A 402 -12.20 -12.74 -32.58
C ASP A 402 -13.09 -13.65 -31.74
N ILE A 403 -12.61 -14.79 -31.27
CA ILE A 403 -13.34 -15.72 -30.41
C ILE A 403 -13.68 -15.01 -29.08
N THR A 404 -12.69 -14.31 -28.50
CA THR A 404 -12.89 -13.60 -27.24
C THR A 404 -13.89 -12.45 -27.37
N ALA A 405 -13.78 -11.66 -28.45
CA ALA A 405 -14.70 -10.56 -28.71
C ALA A 405 -16.14 -11.04 -28.89
N ARG A 406 -16.35 -12.16 -29.61
CA ARG A 406 -17.70 -12.79 -29.73
C ARG A 406 -18.21 -13.28 -28.39
N ALA A 407 -17.38 -13.99 -27.62
CA ALA A 407 -17.79 -14.48 -26.30
C ALA A 407 -18.24 -13.34 -25.38
N LEU A 408 -17.55 -12.20 -25.39
CA LEU A 408 -17.93 -11.00 -24.63
C LEU A 408 -19.22 -10.38 -25.18
N ALA A 409 -19.40 -10.30 -26.50
CA ALA A 409 -20.60 -9.79 -27.14
C ALA A 409 -21.83 -10.66 -26.81
N ASP A 410 -21.63 -11.97 -26.65
CA ASP A 410 -22.67 -12.94 -26.27
C ASP A 410 -22.96 -12.95 -24.74
N GLY A 411 -22.33 -12.02 -23.95
CA GLY A 411 -22.54 -11.88 -22.52
C GLY A 411 -21.77 -12.86 -21.65
N ASN A 412 -20.77 -13.56 -22.20
CA ASN A 412 -19.93 -14.47 -21.41
C ASN A 412 -18.83 -13.72 -20.65
N ALA A 413 -18.43 -14.26 -19.51
CA ALA A 413 -17.25 -13.80 -18.77
C ALA A 413 -15.99 -14.47 -19.31
N VAL A 414 -14.93 -13.69 -19.58
CA VAL A 414 -13.65 -14.18 -20.12
C VAL A 414 -12.52 -13.81 -19.18
N GLY A 415 -11.67 -14.80 -18.83
CA GLY A 415 -10.38 -14.55 -18.19
C GLY A 415 -9.31 -14.33 -19.27
N TRP A 416 -8.60 -13.20 -19.17
CA TRP A 416 -7.53 -12.85 -20.11
C TRP A 416 -6.19 -12.76 -19.39
N MET A 417 -5.15 -13.41 -19.95
CA MET A 417 -3.77 -13.32 -19.47
C MET A 417 -2.83 -13.10 -20.66
N GLN A 418 -1.95 -12.12 -20.56
CA GLN A 418 -1.05 -11.75 -21.64
C GLN A 418 0.25 -11.14 -21.08
N GLY A 419 1.41 -11.55 -21.63
CA GLY A 419 2.71 -10.95 -21.35
C GLY A 419 3.19 -11.17 -19.90
N HIS A 420 3.85 -10.15 -19.38
CA HIS A 420 4.30 -10.11 -17.99
C HIS A 420 3.13 -9.83 -17.02
N MET A 421 3.23 -10.44 -15.84
CA MET A 421 2.31 -10.17 -14.73
C MET A 421 2.60 -8.81 -14.09
#